data_2192ed0c844c623b4ce645aae0cead8e
#
_entry.id   2192ed0c844c623b4ce645aae0cead8e
#
_cell.length_a   1.000
_cell.length_b   1.000
_cell.length_c   1.000
_cell.angle_alpha   90.00
_cell.angle_beta   90.00
_cell.angle_gamma   90.00
#
_symmetry.space_group_name_H-M   'P 1'
#
loop_
_entity.id
_entity.type
_entity.pdbx_description
1 polymer ?
#
loop_
_entity_poly.entity_id
_entity_poly.type
_entity_poly.pdbx_seq_one_letter_code
_entity_poly.pdbx_strand_id
1 'polypeptide(L)'
;LFAAGLLVVGLNFILYFYNFMKLFNTDSLSSKIGKVGSIFGIVGAIFFIIIGFTPHNYVHDSHIIAVNWAFRSFLVASMFLFYSMLKDSRFDSKYAIGYLIFSLLIFAYIIILEFGPSPRDSDFSLIFNVIAQKFIVLVFILSVFYQSFGNASFLTQNKV
;
A
#
# COMPACT_ATOMS: atom_id res chain seq x y z
N LEU A 1 -12.79 -14.68 -10.94
CA LEU A 1 -12.59 -14.71 -9.49
C LEU A 1 -11.48 -13.73 -9.05
N PHE A 2 -10.32 -13.71 -9.73
CA PHE A 2 -9.18 -12.85 -9.40
C PHE A 2 -9.52 -11.34 -9.49
N ALA A 3 -10.12 -10.88 -10.61
CA ALA A 3 -10.53 -9.49 -10.80
C ALA A 3 -11.53 -9.02 -9.73
N ALA A 4 -12.51 -9.86 -9.37
CA ALA A 4 -13.46 -9.55 -8.31
C ALA A 4 -12.76 -9.40 -6.94
N GLY A 5 -11.78 -10.24 -6.65
CA GLY A 5 -10.97 -10.13 -5.43
C GLY A 5 -10.21 -8.81 -5.37
N LEU A 6 -9.53 -8.41 -6.45
CA LEU A 6 -8.79 -7.14 -6.50
C LEU A 6 -9.72 -5.92 -6.43
N LEU A 7 -10.91 -6.00 -7.03
CA LEU A 7 -11.93 -4.94 -6.90
C LEU A 7 -12.35 -4.76 -5.44
N VAL A 8 -12.70 -5.84 -4.76
CA VAL A 8 -13.12 -5.80 -3.35
C VAL A 8 -12.00 -5.25 -2.47
N VAL A 9 -10.78 -5.75 -2.64
CA VAL A 9 -9.61 -5.29 -1.87
C VAL A 9 -9.31 -3.81 -2.15
N GLY A 10 -9.31 -3.40 -3.42
CA GLY A 10 -9.05 -2.01 -3.80
C GLY A 10 -10.11 -1.04 -3.26
N LEU A 11 -11.40 -1.40 -3.31
CA LEU A 11 -12.46 -0.59 -2.71
C LEU A 11 -12.30 -0.46 -1.19
N ASN A 12 -11.92 -1.55 -0.50
CA ASN A 12 -11.63 -1.48 0.94
C ASN A 12 -10.43 -0.59 1.24
N PHE A 13 -9.38 -0.60 0.41
CA PHE A 13 -8.24 0.32 0.56
C PHE A 13 -8.64 1.77 0.35
N ILE A 14 -9.47 2.08 -0.65
CA ILE A 14 -10.01 3.44 -0.85
C ILE A 14 -10.75 3.89 0.40
N LEU A 15 -11.64 3.07 0.93
CA LEU A 15 -12.39 3.39 2.16
C LEU A 15 -11.47 3.54 3.37
N TYR A 16 -10.46 2.67 3.49
CA TYR A 16 -9.46 2.73 4.55
C TYR A 16 -8.69 4.06 4.51
N PHE A 17 -8.07 4.40 3.40
CA PHE A 17 -7.27 5.63 3.28
C PHE A 17 -8.13 6.89 3.34
N TYR A 18 -9.35 6.86 2.81
CA TYR A 18 -10.29 7.97 2.94
C TYR A 18 -10.67 8.25 4.39
N ASN A 19 -10.98 7.22 5.17
CA ASN A 19 -11.27 7.40 6.59
C ASN A 19 -10.01 7.75 7.39
N PHE A 20 -8.88 7.15 7.06
CA PHE A 20 -7.61 7.45 7.69
C PHE A 20 -7.20 8.92 7.48
N MET A 21 -7.42 9.46 6.30
CA MET A 21 -7.18 10.87 5.99
C MET A 21 -7.91 11.83 6.95
N LYS A 22 -9.10 11.46 7.43
CA LYS A 22 -9.89 12.27 8.37
C LYS A 22 -9.27 12.38 9.76
N LEU A 23 -8.41 11.43 10.15
CA LEU A 23 -7.71 11.47 11.44
C LEU A 23 -6.67 12.60 11.48
N PHE A 24 -6.18 13.04 10.33
CA PHE A 24 -5.27 14.16 10.18
C PHE A 24 -6.03 15.48 10.08
N ASN A 25 -6.61 15.95 11.19
CA ASN A 25 -7.54 17.09 11.23
C ASN A 25 -6.95 18.36 11.86
N THR A 26 -5.63 18.41 12.06
CA THR A 26 -4.93 19.60 12.58
C THR A 26 -4.23 20.37 11.46
N ASP A 27 -3.86 21.63 11.71
CA ASP A 27 -3.12 22.47 10.76
C ASP A 27 -1.59 22.21 10.76
N SER A 28 -1.13 21.24 11.54
CA SER A 28 0.27 20.87 11.63
C SER A 28 0.81 20.34 10.31
N LEU A 29 2.12 20.49 10.10
CA LEU A 29 2.80 19.94 8.92
C LEU A 29 2.65 18.41 8.84
N SER A 30 2.74 17.72 9.98
CA SER A 30 2.54 16.27 10.05
C SER A 30 1.14 15.87 9.55
N SER A 31 0.10 16.61 9.96
CA SER A 31 -1.26 16.37 9.50
C SER A 31 -1.43 16.58 8.00
N LYS A 32 -0.83 17.63 7.43
CA LYS A 32 -0.86 17.88 5.98
C LYS A 32 -0.16 16.76 5.20
N ILE A 33 1.01 16.32 5.68
CA ILE A 33 1.74 15.19 5.08
C ILE A 33 0.94 13.89 5.18
N GLY A 34 0.27 13.63 6.31
CA GLY A 34 -0.59 12.46 6.47
C GLY A 34 -1.78 12.44 5.50
N LYS A 35 -2.40 13.60 5.23
CA LYS A 35 -3.43 13.72 4.20
C LYS A 35 -2.88 13.40 2.81
N VAL A 36 -1.73 13.94 2.45
CA VAL A 36 -1.08 13.65 1.17
C VAL A 36 -0.74 12.16 1.06
N GLY A 37 -0.18 11.55 2.11
CA GLY A 37 0.08 10.11 2.16
C GLY A 37 -1.19 9.27 1.94
N SER A 38 -2.29 9.66 2.56
CA SER A 38 -3.59 9.00 2.38
C SER A 38 -4.11 9.13 0.93
N ILE A 39 -3.91 10.28 0.28
CA ILE A 39 -4.26 10.47 -1.14
C ILE A 39 -3.44 9.52 -2.02
N PHE A 40 -2.13 9.41 -1.80
CA PHE A 40 -1.30 8.44 -2.51
C PHE A 40 -1.75 6.99 -2.26
N GLY A 41 -2.21 6.68 -1.05
CA GLY A 41 -2.83 5.38 -0.74
C GLY A 41 -4.09 5.11 -1.57
N ILE A 42 -4.97 6.12 -1.75
CA ILE A 42 -6.14 6.02 -2.62
C ILE A 42 -5.74 5.83 -4.08
N VAL A 43 -4.75 6.57 -4.57
CA VAL A 43 -4.22 6.42 -5.94
C VAL A 43 -3.68 5.00 -6.16
N GLY A 44 -2.90 4.47 -5.21
CA GLY A 44 -2.41 3.09 -5.25
C GLY A 44 -3.54 2.06 -5.29
N ALA A 45 -4.60 2.29 -4.51
CA ALA A 45 -5.78 1.43 -4.50
C ALA A 45 -6.56 1.43 -5.83
N ILE A 46 -6.65 2.58 -6.49
CA ILE A 46 -7.25 2.70 -7.83
C ILE A 46 -6.44 1.86 -8.84
N PHE A 47 -5.11 2.00 -8.85
CA PHE A 47 -4.25 1.17 -9.71
C PHE A 47 -4.37 -0.31 -9.37
N PHE A 48 -4.56 -0.66 -8.11
CA PHE A 48 -4.79 -2.05 -7.69
C PHE A 48 -6.10 -2.62 -8.27
N ILE A 49 -7.15 -1.81 -8.36
CA ILE A 49 -8.38 -2.17 -9.07
C ILE A 49 -8.11 -2.35 -10.58
N ILE A 50 -7.36 -1.43 -11.19
CA ILE A 50 -7.02 -1.48 -12.62
C ILE A 50 -6.26 -2.78 -12.96
N ILE A 51 -5.36 -3.26 -12.09
CA ILE A 51 -4.67 -4.55 -12.26
C ILE A 51 -5.68 -5.70 -12.46
N GLY A 52 -6.80 -5.68 -11.73
CA GLY A 52 -7.85 -6.68 -11.85
C GLY A 52 -8.54 -6.70 -13.23
N PHE A 53 -8.62 -5.53 -13.88
CA PHE A 53 -9.25 -5.38 -15.20
C PHE A 53 -8.27 -5.40 -16.37
N THR A 54 -6.97 -5.50 -16.10
CA THR A 54 -5.91 -5.60 -17.11
C THR A 54 -5.20 -6.95 -17.03
N PRO A 55 -5.82 -8.06 -17.47
CA PRO A 55 -5.20 -9.38 -17.43
C PRO A 55 -3.89 -9.37 -18.23
N HIS A 56 -2.81 -9.85 -17.62
CA HIS A 56 -1.48 -9.88 -18.21
C HIS A 56 -1.41 -10.53 -19.59
N ASN A 57 -2.26 -11.54 -19.84
CA ASN A 57 -2.31 -12.29 -21.10
C ASN A 57 -2.91 -11.50 -22.29
N TYR A 58 -3.71 -10.46 -22.02
CA TYR A 58 -4.40 -9.69 -23.05
C TYR A 58 -3.88 -8.26 -23.20
N VAL A 59 -3.48 -7.62 -22.11
CA VAL A 59 -3.07 -6.21 -22.08
C VAL A 59 -1.82 -6.03 -21.19
N HIS A 60 -0.75 -6.71 -21.62
CA HIS A 60 0.51 -6.81 -20.87
C HIS A 60 1.08 -5.46 -20.41
N ASP A 61 1.22 -4.51 -21.34
CA ASP A 61 1.85 -3.22 -21.01
C ASP A 61 1.02 -2.40 -20.02
N SER A 62 -0.29 -2.39 -20.19
CA SER A 62 -1.20 -1.71 -19.26
C SER A 62 -1.18 -2.37 -17.88
N HIS A 63 -1.06 -3.70 -17.82
CA HIS A 63 -0.91 -4.43 -16.57
C HIS A 63 0.37 -4.03 -15.83
N ILE A 64 1.50 -4.02 -16.52
CA ILE A 64 2.80 -3.64 -15.93
C ILE A 64 2.77 -2.19 -15.44
N ILE A 65 2.21 -1.27 -16.23
CA ILE A 65 2.07 0.13 -15.83
C ILE A 65 1.23 0.23 -14.56
N ALA A 66 0.09 -0.47 -14.50
CA ALA A 66 -0.78 -0.45 -13.33
C ALA A 66 -0.09 -1.01 -12.07
N VAL A 67 0.62 -2.14 -12.20
CA VAL A 67 1.41 -2.74 -11.11
C VAL A 67 2.47 -1.76 -10.60
N ASN A 68 3.25 -1.18 -11.50
CA ASN A 68 4.31 -0.26 -11.17
C ASN A 68 3.78 0.98 -10.42
N TRP A 69 2.71 1.59 -10.91
CA TRP A 69 2.13 2.76 -10.25
C TRP A 69 1.44 2.42 -8.94
N ALA A 70 0.81 1.25 -8.82
CA ALA A 70 0.23 0.80 -7.55
C ALA A 70 1.31 0.75 -6.45
N PHE A 71 2.40 0.01 -6.67
CA PHE A 71 3.44 -0.17 -5.65
C PHE A 71 4.20 1.12 -5.34
N ARG A 72 4.50 1.96 -6.34
CA ARG A 72 5.14 3.26 -6.11
C ARG A 72 4.25 4.20 -5.31
N SER A 73 2.94 4.23 -5.61
CA SER A 73 1.98 5.04 -4.85
C SER A 73 1.88 4.58 -3.40
N PHE A 74 1.84 3.27 -3.15
CA PHE A 74 1.83 2.73 -1.78
C PHE A 74 3.15 2.97 -1.04
N LEU A 75 4.29 2.95 -1.73
CA LEU A 75 5.58 3.33 -1.13
C LEU A 75 5.55 4.78 -0.63
N VAL A 76 5.14 5.72 -1.49
CA VAL A 76 5.03 7.14 -1.11
C VAL A 76 4.03 7.31 0.02
N ALA A 77 2.86 6.65 -0.06
CA ALA A 77 1.85 6.67 0.97
C ALA A 77 2.42 6.24 2.33
N SER A 78 3.07 5.08 2.37
CA SER A 78 3.60 4.52 3.62
C SER A 78 4.72 5.35 4.22
N MET A 79 5.61 5.94 3.42
CA MET A 79 6.65 6.85 3.90
C MET A 79 6.06 8.14 4.52
N PHE A 80 5.06 8.72 3.87
CA PHE A 80 4.41 9.93 4.37
C PHE A 80 3.59 9.65 5.64
N LEU A 81 2.90 8.52 5.70
CA LEU A 81 2.15 8.09 6.87
C LEU A 81 3.09 7.74 8.03
N PHE A 82 4.23 7.07 7.78
CA PHE A 82 5.28 6.86 8.77
C PHE A 82 5.72 8.17 9.40
N TYR A 83 6.13 9.14 8.57
CA TYR A 83 6.58 10.44 9.07
C TYR A 83 5.48 11.17 9.85
N SER A 84 4.27 11.21 9.30
CA SER A 84 3.14 11.90 9.90
C SER A 84 2.79 11.33 11.28
N MET A 85 2.66 10.01 11.39
CA MET A 85 2.33 9.35 12.64
C MET A 85 3.46 9.43 13.67
N LEU A 86 4.73 9.40 13.23
CA LEU A 86 5.88 9.55 14.12
C LEU A 86 5.94 10.94 14.76
N LYS A 87 5.48 11.98 14.04
CA LYS A 87 5.50 13.38 14.50
C LYS A 87 4.22 13.82 15.20
N ASP A 88 3.16 13.07 15.12
CA ASP A 88 1.88 13.36 15.75
C ASP A 88 1.72 12.50 17.01
N SER A 89 1.85 13.14 18.17
CA SER A 89 1.82 12.48 19.49
C SER A 89 0.49 11.77 19.81
N ARG A 90 -0.55 11.98 19.00
CA ARG A 90 -1.82 11.28 19.13
C ARG A 90 -1.75 9.82 18.66
N PHE A 91 -0.75 9.49 17.85
CA PHE A 91 -0.52 8.12 17.37
C PHE A 91 0.57 7.43 18.18
N ASP A 92 0.39 6.16 18.47
CA ASP A 92 1.42 5.34 19.10
C ASP A 92 2.53 5.02 18.08
N SER A 93 3.78 5.30 18.45
CA SER A 93 4.98 5.14 17.60
C SER A 93 5.14 3.73 17.03
N LYS A 94 4.61 2.68 17.69
CA LYS A 94 4.69 1.30 17.16
C LYS A 94 3.97 1.16 15.81
N TYR A 95 2.86 1.89 15.60
CA TYR A 95 2.15 1.85 14.33
C TYR A 95 2.87 2.66 13.25
N ALA A 96 3.56 3.75 13.62
CA ALA A 96 4.47 4.43 12.71
C ALA A 96 5.58 3.49 12.21
N ILE A 97 6.22 2.74 13.12
CA ILE A 97 7.25 1.75 12.77
C ILE A 97 6.68 0.68 11.82
N GLY A 98 5.42 0.28 12.00
CA GLY A 98 4.74 -0.63 11.07
C GLY A 98 4.71 -0.10 9.63
N TYR A 99 4.45 1.19 9.43
CA TYR A 99 4.55 1.82 8.10
C TYR A 99 5.98 1.87 7.57
N LEU A 100 6.98 2.06 8.42
CA LEU A 100 8.39 2.01 8.00
C LEU A 100 8.76 0.62 7.49
N ILE A 101 8.43 -0.44 8.24
CA ILE A 101 8.70 -1.83 7.83
C ILE A 101 8.00 -2.12 6.50
N PHE A 102 6.75 -1.72 6.37
CA PHE A 102 6.00 -1.87 5.13
C PHE A 102 6.65 -1.13 3.96
N SER A 103 7.12 0.11 4.17
CA SER A 103 7.85 0.88 3.15
C SER A 103 9.10 0.16 2.68
N LEU A 104 9.89 -0.40 3.59
CA LEU A 104 11.12 -1.12 3.25
C LEU A 104 10.83 -2.38 2.43
N LEU A 105 9.79 -3.12 2.78
CA LEU A 105 9.40 -4.34 2.06
C LEU A 105 8.84 -4.04 0.65
N ILE A 106 8.02 -2.98 0.51
CA ILE A 106 7.58 -2.51 -0.80
C ILE A 106 8.76 -2.03 -1.64
N PHE A 107 9.68 -1.27 -1.05
CA PHE A 107 10.87 -0.79 -1.76
C PHE A 107 11.72 -1.96 -2.27
N ALA A 108 11.97 -2.97 -1.44
CA ALA A 108 12.65 -4.19 -1.85
C ALA A 108 11.92 -4.90 -3.00
N TYR A 109 10.59 -4.96 -2.95
CA TYR A 109 9.80 -5.54 -4.05
C TYR A 109 9.88 -4.72 -5.34
N ILE A 110 9.90 -3.40 -5.26
CA ILE A 110 10.11 -2.52 -6.44
C ILE A 110 11.49 -2.79 -7.07
N ILE A 111 12.54 -3.00 -6.26
CA ILE A 111 13.86 -3.39 -6.77
C ILE A 111 13.77 -4.72 -7.52
N ILE A 112 13.03 -5.69 -7.01
CA ILE A 112 12.82 -6.98 -7.71
C ILE A 112 12.09 -6.76 -9.05
N LEU A 113 11.09 -5.88 -9.10
CA LEU A 113 10.37 -5.57 -10.33
C LEU A 113 11.24 -4.89 -11.40
N GLU A 114 12.16 -4.02 -10.98
CA GLU A 114 13.01 -3.24 -11.92
C GLU A 114 14.26 -4.00 -12.37
N PHE A 115 14.90 -4.74 -11.46
CA PHE A 115 16.23 -5.31 -11.67
C PHE A 115 16.26 -6.84 -11.53
N GLY A 116 15.14 -7.45 -11.15
CA GLY A 116 15.04 -8.90 -11.03
C GLY A 116 14.99 -9.61 -12.39
N PRO A 117 15.12 -10.94 -12.38
CA PRO A 117 15.04 -11.72 -13.61
C PRO A 117 13.65 -11.62 -14.24
N SER A 118 13.60 -11.49 -15.58
CA SER A 118 12.31 -11.45 -16.28
C SER A 118 11.57 -12.79 -16.14
N PRO A 119 10.25 -12.78 -15.88
CA PRO A 119 9.46 -14.02 -15.78
C PRO A 119 9.50 -14.87 -17.07
N ARG A 120 9.99 -14.32 -18.17
CA ARG A 120 10.09 -14.98 -19.49
C ARG A 120 11.42 -15.66 -19.73
N ASP A 121 12.42 -15.43 -18.87
CA ASP A 121 13.78 -15.92 -19.09
C ASP A 121 13.92 -17.43 -18.80
N SER A 122 13.17 -17.93 -17.80
CA SER A 122 13.20 -19.34 -17.41
C SER A 122 12.04 -19.68 -16.46
N ASP A 123 11.77 -20.98 -16.28
CA ASP A 123 10.79 -21.46 -15.29
C ASP A 123 11.17 -21.03 -13.86
N PHE A 124 12.46 -21.01 -13.54
CA PHE A 124 12.94 -20.50 -12.26
C PHE A 124 12.59 -19.02 -12.07
N SER A 125 12.83 -18.20 -13.07
CA SER A 125 12.51 -16.76 -13.04
C SER A 125 11.01 -16.52 -12.88
N LEU A 126 10.18 -17.31 -13.56
CA LEU A 126 8.73 -17.26 -13.42
C LEU A 126 8.29 -17.60 -11.98
N ILE A 127 8.79 -18.70 -11.42
CA ILE A 127 8.48 -19.13 -10.06
C ILE A 127 8.94 -18.07 -9.05
N PHE A 128 10.15 -17.53 -9.21
CA PHE A 128 10.69 -16.48 -8.35
C PHE A 128 9.76 -15.25 -8.31
N ASN A 129 9.35 -14.74 -9.48
CA ASN A 129 8.45 -13.58 -9.57
C ASN A 129 7.08 -13.86 -8.94
N VAL A 130 6.51 -15.04 -9.16
CA VAL A 130 5.22 -15.45 -8.57
C VAL A 130 5.31 -15.54 -7.04
N ILE A 131 6.40 -16.08 -6.50
CA ILE A 131 6.61 -16.16 -5.05
C ILE A 131 6.79 -14.75 -4.47
N ALA A 132 7.63 -13.91 -5.07
CA ALA A 132 7.83 -12.53 -4.64
C ALA A 132 6.52 -11.74 -4.62
N GLN A 133 5.70 -11.89 -5.67
CA GLN A 133 4.38 -11.26 -5.74
C GLN A 133 3.43 -11.75 -4.63
N LYS A 134 3.35 -13.05 -4.38
CA LYS A 134 2.51 -13.60 -3.31
C LYS A 134 2.98 -13.12 -1.93
N PHE A 135 4.30 -13.08 -1.73
CA PHE A 135 4.88 -12.60 -0.48
C PHE A 135 4.52 -11.14 -0.20
N ILE A 136 4.68 -10.24 -1.20
CA ILE A 136 4.35 -8.83 -1.00
C ILE A 136 2.84 -8.61 -0.78
N VAL A 137 1.98 -9.39 -1.43
CA VAL A 137 0.52 -9.33 -1.18
C VAL A 137 0.20 -9.75 0.26
N LEU A 138 0.85 -10.80 0.79
CA LEU A 138 0.69 -11.20 2.18
C LEU A 138 1.16 -10.09 3.14
N VAL A 139 2.32 -9.49 2.88
CA VAL A 139 2.84 -8.33 3.65
C VAL A 139 1.83 -7.19 3.64
N PHE A 140 1.22 -6.93 2.50
CA PHE A 140 0.18 -5.90 2.36
C PHE A 140 -1.02 -6.16 3.29
N ILE A 141 -1.57 -7.37 3.23
CA ILE A 141 -2.71 -7.78 4.06
C ILE A 141 -2.37 -7.65 5.55
N LEU A 142 -1.21 -8.17 5.97
CA LEU A 142 -0.77 -8.11 7.37
C LEU A 142 -0.53 -6.68 7.83
N SER A 143 0.02 -5.81 6.96
CA SER A 143 0.26 -4.40 7.29
C SER A 143 -1.04 -3.65 7.51
N VAL A 144 -2.02 -3.79 6.62
CA VAL A 144 -3.34 -3.13 6.78
C VAL A 144 -4.06 -3.66 8.02
N PHE A 145 -4.01 -4.97 8.27
CA PHE A 145 -4.55 -5.57 9.47
C PHE A 145 -3.93 -4.98 10.73
N TYR A 146 -2.60 -4.91 10.81
CA TYR A 146 -1.88 -4.30 11.93
C TYR A 146 -2.24 -2.82 12.11
N GLN A 147 -2.28 -2.04 11.02
CA GLN A 147 -2.62 -0.62 11.07
C GLN A 147 -4.07 -0.36 11.49
N SER A 148 -5.00 -1.28 11.22
CA SER A 148 -6.39 -1.14 11.65
C SER A 148 -6.53 -1.12 13.18
N PHE A 149 -5.68 -1.83 13.92
CA PHE A 149 -5.63 -1.72 15.38
C PHE A 149 -5.14 -0.34 15.85
N GLY A 150 -4.16 0.24 15.14
CA GLY A 150 -3.68 1.60 15.43
C GLY A 150 -4.78 2.63 15.28
N ASN A 151 -5.55 2.54 14.20
CA ASN A 151 -6.68 3.43 13.96
C ASN A 151 -7.79 3.26 15.00
N ALA A 152 -8.13 2.04 15.38
CA ALA A 152 -9.11 1.77 16.42
C ALA A 152 -8.64 2.33 17.77
N SER A 153 -7.37 2.16 18.14
CA SER A 153 -6.79 2.72 19.35
C SER A 153 -6.85 4.25 19.37
N PHE A 154 -6.51 4.89 18.25
CA PHE A 154 -6.60 6.34 18.10
C PHE A 154 -8.03 6.86 18.33
N LEU A 155 -9.03 6.24 17.70
CA LEU A 155 -10.43 6.63 17.83
C LEU A 155 -10.93 6.48 19.27
N THR A 156 -10.54 5.40 19.94
CA THR A 156 -10.93 5.14 21.33
C THR A 156 -10.32 6.16 22.30
N GLN A 157 -9.05 6.54 22.11
CA GLN A 157 -8.35 7.48 22.98
C GLN A 157 -8.81 8.92 22.76
N ASN A 158 -9.17 9.31 21.56
CA ASN A 158 -9.53 10.68 21.22
C ASN A 158 -11.05 10.92 21.19
N LYS A 159 -11.87 9.91 21.52
CA LYS A 159 -13.36 10.01 21.55
C LYS A 159 -13.94 10.72 20.32
N VAL A 160 -13.44 10.40 19.13
CA VAL A 160 -13.93 10.92 17.85
C VAL A 160 -15.02 10.02 17.30
#